data_e6eacb1a58f7f5c7ba20b32157acf2c6
#
_entry.id   e6eacb1a58f7f5c7ba20b32157acf2c6
#
_cell.length_a   1.000
_cell.length_b   1.000
_cell.length_c   1.000
_cell.angle_alpha   90.00
_cell.angle_beta   90.00
_cell.angle_gamma   90.00
#
_symmetry.space_group_name_H-M   'P 1'
#
loop_
_entity.id
_entity.type
_entity.pdbx_description
1 polymer ?
#
loop_
_entity_poly.entity_id
_entity_poly.type
_entity_poly.pdbx_seq_one_letter_code
_entity_poly.pdbx_strand_id
1 'polypeptide(L)'
;LSKKIYSNNWKLIKRKKIFYFKDKNNFIRLKIKNIYSKGLLNNIAMAIKIALDLGISKKVILCALPKLKFEGRIQYISTGRLIKKLNPKEKLLIDGCHSTVSGKNLSDYLKTIKSPKYGIWSMMKNKDPYNFIKQFKGIFKRIYTIPISGEKNSISPQMLVSIAKKNDIDALSIKNLDNVLKKISTKEKKVICIFGSLYQCGNVLNKN
;
A
#
# COMPACT_ATOMS: atom_id res chain seq x y z
N LEU A 1 -16.82 3.82 -22.14
CA LEU A 1 -15.71 3.59 -23.10
C LEU A 1 -14.56 2.75 -22.52
N SER A 2 -14.28 2.79 -21.20
CA SER A 2 -13.08 2.18 -20.62
C SER A 2 -13.12 0.66 -20.47
N LYS A 3 -14.25 0.05 -20.11
CA LYS A 3 -14.31 -1.40 -19.85
C LYS A 3 -14.20 -2.30 -21.10
N LYS A 4 -14.76 -1.88 -22.23
CA LYS A 4 -14.73 -2.70 -23.48
C LYS A 4 -13.39 -2.65 -24.22
N ILE A 5 -12.65 -1.55 -24.12
CA ILE A 5 -11.40 -1.37 -24.89
C ILE A 5 -10.23 -2.15 -24.23
N TYR A 6 -10.22 -2.28 -22.89
CA TYR A 6 -9.05 -2.81 -22.17
C TYR A 6 -9.18 -4.24 -21.67
N SER A 7 -10.38 -4.79 -21.56
CA SER A 7 -10.56 -6.13 -20.97
C SER A 7 -10.29 -7.29 -21.90
N ASN A 8 -10.42 -7.11 -23.22
CA ASN A 8 -10.36 -8.23 -24.18
C ASN A 8 -9.05 -8.34 -24.98
N ASN A 9 -8.16 -7.34 -24.92
CA ASN A 9 -7.01 -7.25 -25.83
C ASN A 9 -5.66 -7.55 -25.18
N TRP A 10 -5.58 -7.74 -23.85
CA TRP A 10 -4.34 -8.09 -23.18
C TRP A 10 -4.57 -8.96 -21.94
N LYS A 11 -3.52 -9.67 -21.53
CA LYS A 11 -3.51 -10.52 -20.32
C LYS A 11 -2.23 -10.32 -19.55
N LEU A 12 -2.35 -10.32 -18.22
CA LEU A 12 -1.22 -10.44 -17.31
C LEU A 12 -1.04 -11.92 -16.96
N ILE A 13 0.09 -12.50 -17.33
CA ILE A 13 0.40 -13.92 -17.13
C ILE A 13 1.48 -14.02 -16.04
N LYS A 14 1.24 -14.86 -15.03
CA LYS A 14 2.24 -15.20 -14.01
C LYS A 14 2.81 -16.59 -14.29
N ARG A 15 4.14 -16.69 -14.45
CA ARG A 15 4.88 -17.97 -14.54
C ARG A 15 5.93 -17.98 -13.42
N LYS A 16 5.78 -18.89 -12.44
CA LYS A 16 6.60 -18.90 -11.20
C LYS A 16 6.50 -17.54 -10.49
N LYS A 17 7.60 -16.79 -10.36
CA LYS A 17 7.68 -15.46 -9.75
C LYS A 17 7.77 -14.32 -10.76
N ILE A 18 7.59 -14.60 -12.07
CA ILE A 18 7.75 -13.63 -13.15
C ILE A 18 6.40 -13.32 -13.75
N PHE A 19 6.17 -12.04 -14.03
CA PHE A 19 4.99 -11.57 -14.71
C PHE A 19 5.31 -11.23 -16.16
N TYR A 20 4.35 -11.49 -17.05
CA TYR A 20 4.41 -11.20 -18.47
C TYR A 20 3.15 -10.47 -18.89
N PHE A 21 3.32 -9.43 -19.67
CA PHE A 21 2.24 -8.81 -20.45
C PHE A 21 2.11 -9.58 -21.77
N LYS A 22 0.89 -9.88 -22.18
CA LYS A 22 0.58 -10.50 -23.47
C LYS A 22 -0.61 -9.79 -24.10
N ASP A 23 -0.48 -9.35 -25.35
CA ASP A 23 -1.59 -9.01 -26.24
C ASP A 23 -1.51 -9.83 -27.53
N LYS A 24 -2.26 -9.43 -28.59
CA LYS A 24 -2.27 -10.12 -29.89
C LYS A 24 -0.86 -10.21 -30.50
N ASN A 25 -0.07 -9.14 -30.42
CA ASN A 25 1.20 -8.98 -31.14
C ASN A 25 2.42 -8.95 -30.21
N ASN A 26 2.23 -8.94 -28.89
CA ASN A 26 3.31 -8.68 -27.94
C ASN A 26 3.32 -9.70 -26.80
N PHE A 27 4.54 -10.15 -26.45
CA PHE A 27 4.81 -10.91 -25.24
C PHE A 27 6.01 -10.27 -24.54
N ILE A 28 5.76 -9.57 -23.40
CA ILE A 28 6.75 -8.75 -22.74
C ILE A 28 6.95 -9.25 -21.31
N ARG A 29 8.19 -9.63 -20.97
CA ARG A 29 8.58 -9.92 -19.58
C ARG A 29 8.63 -8.64 -18.78
N LEU A 30 7.89 -8.59 -17.65
CA LEU A 30 7.88 -7.43 -16.76
C LEU A 30 9.09 -7.48 -15.83
N LYS A 31 10.15 -6.79 -16.19
CA LYS A 31 11.34 -6.58 -15.33
C LYS A 31 11.07 -5.44 -14.36
N ILE A 32 10.23 -5.69 -13.36
CA ILE A 32 9.82 -4.73 -12.33
C ILE A 32 10.34 -5.16 -10.97
N LYS A 33 10.71 -4.18 -10.14
CA LYS A 33 11.20 -4.40 -8.77
C LYS A 33 10.20 -3.83 -7.78
N ASN A 34 10.10 -4.45 -6.59
CA ASN A 34 9.34 -3.92 -5.43
C ASN A 34 7.85 -3.64 -5.71
N ILE A 35 7.22 -4.37 -6.63
CA ILE A 35 5.78 -4.27 -6.90
C ILE A 35 5.11 -5.53 -6.41
N TYR A 36 4.34 -5.39 -5.34
CA TYR A 36 3.74 -6.50 -4.60
C TYR A 36 2.22 -6.58 -4.79
N SER A 37 1.58 -5.49 -5.24
CA SER A 37 0.14 -5.40 -5.40
C SER A 37 -0.31 -5.89 -6.78
N LYS A 38 -1.32 -6.79 -6.82
CA LYS A 38 -1.98 -7.21 -8.06
C LYS A 38 -2.59 -6.01 -8.81
N GLY A 39 -3.14 -5.04 -8.09
CA GLY A 39 -3.69 -3.82 -8.68
C GLY A 39 -2.62 -3.01 -9.41
N LEU A 40 -1.43 -2.81 -8.83
CA LEU A 40 -0.33 -2.11 -9.50
C LEU A 40 0.18 -2.89 -10.72
N LEU A 41 0.26 -4.21 -10.65
CA LEU A 41 0.65 -5.03 -11.80
C LEU A 41 -0.34 -4.87 -12.96
N ASN A 42 -1.64 -4.85 -12.67
CA ASN A 42 -2.68 -4.59 -13.69
C ASN A 42 -2.55 -3.19 -14.28
N ASN A 43 -2.30 -2.16 -13.44
CA ASN A 43 -2.08 -0.80 -13.92
C ASN A 43 -0.85 -0.69 -14.84
N ILE A 44 0.25 -1.39 -14.51
CA ILE A 44 1.43 -1.46 -15.36
C ILE A 44 1.09 -2.13 -16.70
N ALA A 45 0.37 -3.26 -16.68
CA ALA A 45 -0.03 -3.95 -17.90
C ALA A 45 -0.94 -3.07 -18.79
N MET A 46 -1.86 -2.33 -18.17
CA MET A 46 -2.70 -1.35 -18.88
C MET A 46 -1.86 -0.21 -19.48
N ALA A 47 -0.91 0.35 -18.72
CA ALA A 47 -0.02 1.40 -19.20
C ALA A 47 0.86 0.91 -20.37
N ILE A 48 1.34 -0.34 -20.32
CA ILE A 48 2.07 -0.96 -21.44
C ILE A 48 1.18 -1.03 -22.68
N LYS A 49 -0.08 -1.47 -22.52
CA LYS A 49 -1.01 -1.56 -23.66
C LYS A 49 -1.24 -0.17 -24.28
N ILE A 50 -1.50 0.84 -23.47
CA ILE A 50 -1.68 2.22 -23.94
C ILE A 50 -0.42 2.71 -24.68
N ALA A 51 0.76 2.48 -24.11
CA ALA A 51 2.02 2.90 -24.73
C ALA A 51 2.23 2.24 -26.10
N LEU A 52 1.94 0.95 -26.21
CA LEU A 52 2.02 0.22 -27.48
C LEU A 52 1.02 0.75 -28.52
N ASP A 53 -0.21 1.04 -28.10
CA ASP A 53 -1.25 1.60 -28.98
C ASP A 53 -0.92 3.02 -29.47
N LEU A 54 -0.15 3.77 -28.67
CA LEU A 54 0.41 5.08 -29.05
C LEU A 54 1.70 4.99 -29.88
N GLY A 55 2.12 3.77 -30.29
CA GLY A 55 3.31 3.59 -31.11
C GLY A 55 4.64 3.62 -30.37
N ILE A 56 4.64 3.63 -29.02
CA ILE A 56 5.88 3.58 -28.24
C ILE A 56 6.56 2.22 -28.44
N SER A 57 7.84 2.23 -28.82
CA SER A 57 8.57 1.01 -29.08
C SER A 57 8.77 0.13 -27.84
N LYS A 58 8.80 -1.19 -28.04
CA LYS A 58 9.10 -2.16 -26.96
C LYS A 58 10.41 -1.85 -26.22
N LYS A 59 11.42 -1.36 -26.94
CA LYS A 59 12.72 -1.00 -26.36
C LYS A 59 12.57 0.08 -25.31
N VAL A 60 11.83 1.14 -25.59
CA VAL A 60 11.55 2.22 -24.63
C VAL A 60 10.78 1.70 -23.42
N ILE A 61 9.72 0.91 -23.64
CA ILE A 61 8.93 0.30 -22.55
C ILE A 61 9.83 -0.55 -21.64
N LEU A 62 10.64 -1.45 -22.23
CA LEU A 62 11.56 -2.32 -21.48
C LEU A 62 12.60 -1.54 -20.67
N CYS A 63 13.08 -0.40 -21.18
CA CYS A 63 14.00 0.50 -20.46
C CYS A 63 13.30 1.22 -19.29
N ALA A 64 12.02 1.55 -19.41
CA ALA A 64 11.25 2.26 -18.38
C ALA A 64 10.83 1.34 -17.22
N LEU A 65 10.45 0.09 -17.48
CA LEU A 65 9.91 -0.83 -16.48
C LEU A 65 10.76 -0.99 -15.21
N PRO A 66 12.10 -1.16 -15.28
CA PRO A 66 12.93 -1.28 -14.08
C PRO A 66 13.02 0.00 -13.23
N LYS A 67 12.69 1.15 -13.81
CA LYS A 67 12.74 2.48 -13.19
C LYS A 67 11.45 2.87 -12.49
N LEU A 68 10.38 2.08 -12.66
CA LEU A 68 9.10 2.37 -12.03
C LEU A 68 9.20 2.36 -10.50
N LYS A 69 8.75 3.45 -9.90
CA LYS A 69 8.61 3.62 -8.45
C LYS A 69 7.20 4.11 -8.16
N PHE A 70 6.60 3.57 -7.12
CA PHE A 70 5.28 3.98 -6.64
C PHE A 70 5.39 4.31 -5.16
N GLU A 71 5.63 5.57 -4.85
CA GLU A 71 5.72 6.04 -3.47
C GLU A 71 4.37 5.89 -2.76
N GLY A 72 4.43 5.45 -1.50
CA GLY A 72 3.23 5.18 -0.73
C GLY A 72 2.35 4.04 -1.26
N ARG A 73 2.92 3.07 -1.98
CA ARG A 73 2.22 1.87 -2.46
C ARG A 73 3.00 0.61 -2.11
N ILE A 74 2.64 -0.04 -0.99
CA ILE A 74 3.35 -1.19 -0.42
C ILE A 74 4.86 -0.92 -0.40
N GLN A 75 5.24 0.25 0.08
CA GLN A 75 6.62 0.71 0.11
C GLN A 75 7.24 0.43 1.47
N TYR A 76 8.36 -0.31 1.48
CA TYR A 76 9.18 -0.45 2.67
C TYR A 76 10.12 0.73 2.81
N ILE A 77 10.13 1.32 3.98
CA ILE A 77 11.10 2.35 4.38
C ILE A 77 12.27 1.61 5.04
N SER A 78 13.47 1.74 4.48
CA SER A 78 14.68 1.02 4.93
C SER A 78 15.78 1.92 5.50
N THR A 79 15.67 3.22 5.30
CA THR A 79 16.66 4.22 5.76
C THR A 79 15.93 5.43 6.33
N GLY A 80 16.66 6.36 6.93
CA GLY A 80 16.16 7.64 7.40
C GLY A 80 15.86 7.70 8.90
N ARG A 81 15.34 8.85 9.33
CA ARG A 81 15.16 9.19 10.74
C ARG A 81 14.16 8.27 11.47
N LEU A 82 13.10 7.86 10.81
CA LEU A 82 12.09 6.99 11.44
C LEU A 82 12.64 5.58 11.68
N ILE A 83 13.46 5.08 10.76
CA ILE A 83 14.07 3.75 10.90
C ILE A 83 15.05 3.69 12.08
N LYS A 84 15.76 4.77 12.36
CA LYS A 84 16.64 4.88 13.53
C LYS A 84 15.91 4.71 14.88
N LYS A 85 14.58 4.89 14.89
CA LYS A 85 13.72 4.70 16.09
C LYS A 85 13.21 3.28 16.24
N LEU A 86 13.47 2.41 15.27
CA LEU A 86 13.00 1.03 15.25
C LEU A 86 14.12 0.06 15.54
N ASN A 87 13.77 -1.11 16.05
CA ASN A 87 14.71 -2.20 16.20
C ASN A 87 15.06 -2.80 14.82
N PRO A 88 16.29 -3.27 14.57
CA PRO A 88 16.70 -3.86 13.29
C PRO A 88 15.82 -5.02 12.78
N LYS A 89 15.10 -5.71 13.67
CA LYS A 89 14.17 -6.79 13.29
C LYS A 89 12.79 -6.28 12.88
N GLU A 90 12.51 -4.99 13.02
CA GLU A 90 11.25 -4.35 12.67
C GLU A 90 11.32 -3.79 11.26
N LYS A 91 10.21 -3.89 10.53
CA LYS A 91 10.09 -3.34 9.19
C LYS A 91 8.97 -2.31 9.15
N LEU A 92 9.24 -1.14 8.59
CA LEU A 92 8.26 -0.10 8.37
C LEU A 92 7.74 -0.19 6.93
N LEU A 93 6.43 -0.33 6.79
CA LEU A 93 5.70 -0.37 5.52
C LEU A 93 4.75 0.80 5.46
N ILE A 94 4.67 1.48 4.32
CA ILE A 94 3.67 2.51 4.08
C ILE A 94 2.80 2.17 2.87
N ASP A 95 1.50 2.46 2.96
CA ASP A 95 0.57 2.33 1.85
C ASP A 95 -0.57 3.35 1.95
N GLY A 96 -0.73 4.19 0.95
CA GLY A 96 -1.76 5.23 0.87
C GLY A 96 -3.13 4.72 0.42
N CYS A 97 -3.45 3.44 0.60
CA CYS A 97 -4.77 2.89 0.32
C CYS A 97 -5.85 3.61 1.14
N HIS A 98 -6.96 3.96 0.50
CA HIS A 98 -8.03 4.72 1.13
C HIS A 98 -9.42 4.40 0.57
N SER A 99 -9.55 3.32 -0.18
CA SER A 99 -10.82 2.75 -0.66
C SER A 99 -10.90 1.27 -0.31
N THR A 100 -12.09 0.70 -0.28
CA THR A 100 -12.31 -0.73 -0.01
C THR A 100 -11.46 -1.63 -0.91
N VAL A 101 -11.40 -1.33 -2.21
CA VAL A 101 -10.61 -2.10 -3.19
C VAL A 101 -9.12 -2.03 -2.89
N SER A 102 -8.58 -0.83 -2.63
CA SER A 102 -7.16 -0.66 -2.31
C SER A 102 -6.82 -1.25 -0.93
N GLY A 103 -7.72 -1.15 0.04
CA GLY A 103 -7.60 -1.81 1.34
C GLY A 103 -7.53 -3.33 1.21
N LYS A 104 -8.39 -3.92 0.35
CA LYS A 104 -8.32 -5.36 0.05
C LYS A 104 -6.97 -5.77 -0.55
N ASN A 105 -6.45 -5.00 -1.50
CA ASN A 105 -5.13 -5.26 -2.11
C ASN A 105 -4.00 -5.26 -1.06
N LEU A 106 -3.99 -4.29 -0.15
CA LEU A 106 -3.02 -4.24 0.95
C LEU A 106 -3.23 -5.42 1.92
N SER A 107 -4.47 -5.70 2.31
CA SER A 107 -4.81 -6.82 3.19
C SER A 107 -4.33 -8.17 2.60
N ASP A 108 -4.59 -8.41 1.32
CA ASP A 108 -4.14 -9.63 0.64
C ASP A 108 -2.60 -9.74 0.62
N TYR A 109 -1.90 -8.63 0.44
CA TYR A 109 -0.45 -8.61 0.58
C TYR A 109 0.01 -8.90 2.01
N LEU A 110 -0.59 -8.26 3.02
CA LEU A 110 -0.24 -8.45 4.43
C LEU A 110 -0.45 -9.89 4.89
N LYS A 111 -1.44 -10.61 4.36
CA LYS A 111 -1.66 -12.05 4.62
C LYS A 111 -0.48 -12.91 4.20
N THR A 112 0.30 -12.51 3.20
CA THR A 112 1.50 -13.25 2.77
C THR A 112 2.68 -13.15 3.74
N ILE A 113 2.60 -12.21 4.71
CA ILE A 113 3.66 -11.96 5.69
C ILE A 113 3.40 -12.78 6.94
N LYS A 114 4.32 -13.66 7.31
CA LYS A 114 4.21 -14.51 8.51
C LYS A 114 4.41 -13.77 9.84
N SER A 115 5.25 -12.71 9.85
CA SER A 115 5.56 -11.94 11.06
C SER A 115 4.33 -11.23 11.62
N PRO A 116 4.26 -11.00 12.96
CA PRO A 116 3.26 -10.14 13.59
C PRO A 116 3.19 -8.77 12.91
N LYS A 117 1.98 -8.24 12.79
CA LYS A 117 1.72 -6.96 12.13
C LYS A 117 1.00 -6.01 13.08
N TYR A 118 1.42 -4.74 13.08
CA TYR A 118 0.77 -3.64 13.78
C TYR A 118 0.39 -2.57 12.75
N GLY A 119 -0.83 -2.05 12.84
CA GLY A 119 -1.32 -1.02 11.95
C GLY A 119 -1.19 0.38 12.57
N ILE A 120 -0.87 1.38 11.75
CA ILE A 120 -1.02 2.79 12.07
C ILE A 120 -1.98 3.38 11.04
N TRP A 121 -3.19 3.72 11.47
CA TRP A 121 -4.28 4.10 10.59
C TRP A 121 -4.68 5.55 10.77
N SER A 122 -4.83 6.24 9.64
CA SER A 122 -5.46 7.55 9.55
C SER A 122 -6.21 7.69 8.24
N MET A 123 -7.27 8.49 8.19
CA MET A 123 -8.14 8.58 7.01
C MET A 123 -8.81 9.95 6.90
N MET A 124 -9.11 10.36 5.67
CA MET A 124 -9.85 11.59 5.36
C MET A 124 -11.36 11.36 5.50
N LYS A 125 -12.12 12.43 5.90
CA LYS A 125 -13.58 12.38 6.12
C LYS A 125 -14.39 12.00 4.86
N ASN A 126 -13.89 12.32 3.67
CA ASN A 126 -14.56 12.02 2.39
C ASN A 126 -14.38 10.57 1.91
N LYS A 127 -13.94 9.67 2.79
CA LYS A 127 -13.77 8.24 2.51
C LYS A 127 -14.74 7.41 3.34
N ASP A 128 -14.87 6.13 3.00
CA ASP A 128 -15.66 5.16 3.75
C ASP A 128 -14.78 4.37 4.72
N PRO A 129 -14.61 4.83 5.98
CA PRO A 129 -13.73 4.18 6.94
C PRO A 129 -14.25 2.82 7.40
N TYR A 130 -15.57 2.62 7.44
CA TYR A 130 -16.18 1.40 7.91
C TYR A 130 -15.90 0.22 6.98
N ASN A 131 -16.26 0.33 5.71
CA ASN A 131 -16.02 -0.72 4.73
C ASN A 131 -14.52 -0.89 4.40
N PHE A 132 -13.75 0.19 4.54
CA PHE A 132 -12.30 0.13 4.39
C PHE A 132 -11.66 -0.73 5.49
N ILE A 133 -11.90 -0.42 6.77
CA ILE A 133 -11.22 -1.09 7.88
C ILE A 133 -11.64 -2.56 8.02
N LYS A 134 -12.85 -2.91 7.62
CA LYS A 134 -13.35 -4.29 7.55
C LYS A 134 -12.44 -5.23 6.76
N GLN A 135 -11.70 -4.71 5.75
CA GLN A 135 -10.76 -5.49 4.95
C GLN A 135 -9.55 -5.99 5.75
N PHE A 136 -9.32 -5.44 6.94
CA PHE A 136 -8.16 -5.73 7.80
C PHE A 136 -8.50 -6.56 9.04
N LYS A 137 -9.74 -7.06 9.14
CA LYS A 137 -10.14 -7.96 10.24
C LYS A 137 -9.21 -9.19 10.32
N GLY A 138 -8.62 -9.44 11.48
CA GLY A 138 -7.69 -10.55 11.72
C GLY A 138 -6.28 -10.36 11.12
N ILE A 139 -5.94 -9.20 10.54
CA ILE A 139 -4.62 -8.94 9.95
C ILE A 139 -3.62 -8.41 10.97
N PHE A 140 -4.02 -7.42 11.75
CA PHE A 140 -3.16 -6.76 12.73
C PHE A 140 -3.40 -7.30 14.14
N LYS A 141 -2.33 -7.41 14.93
CA LYS A 141 -2.47 -7.64 16.39
C LYS A 141 -3.17 -6.48 17.07
N ARG A 142 -2.85 -5.24 16.63
CA ARG A 142 -3.48 -4.00 17.07
C ARG A 142 -3.32 -2.93 16.02
N ILE A 143 -4.30 -2.02 15.94
CA ILE A 143 -4.21 -0.81 15.14
C ILE A 143 -4.07 0.40 16.09
N TYR A 144 -3.17 1.31 15.73
CA TYR A 144 -3.04 2.62 16.35
C TYR A 144 -3.59 3.67 15.39
N THR A 145 -4.45 4.54 15.88
CA THR A 145 -5.00 5.64 15.09
C THR A 145 -4.31 6.94 15.47
N ILE A 146 -3.93 7.72 14.46
CA ILE A 146 -3.26 9.01 14.63
C ILE A 146 -3.92 10.08 13.74
N PRO A 147 -3.83 11.37 14.11
CA PRO A 147 -4.25 12.44 13.20
C PRO A 147 -3.32 12.54 12.00
N ILE A 148 -3.82 13.06 10.88
CA ILE A 148 -2.99 13.46 9.74
C ILE A 148 -2.53 14.89 9.99
N SER A 149 -1.22 15.07 10.19
CA SER A 149 -0.65 16.40 10.46
C SER A 149 -0.92 17.34 9.28
N GLY A 150 -1.43 18.54 9.57
CA GLY A 150 -1.76 19.55 8.56
C GLY A 150 -3.13 19.39 7.90
N GLU A 151 -3.87 18.29 8.16
CA GLU A 151 -5.13 17.98 7.46
C GLU A 151 -6.36 18.14 8.37
N LYS A 152 -7.03 19.29 8.30
CA LYS A 152 -8.27 19.56 9.06
C LYS A 152 -9.43 18.64 8.68
N ASN A 153 -9.46 18.13 7.45
CA ASN A 153 -10.50 17.22 6.94
C ASN A 153 -10.20 15.74 7.22
N SER A 154 -9.27 15.44 8.11
CA SER A 154 -9.06 14.08 8.59
C SER A 154 -10.11 13.66 9.62
N ILE A 155 -10.43 12.36 9.66
CA ILE A 155 -11.26 11.77 10.73
C ILE A 155 -10.46 11.78 12.03
N SER A 156 -11.11 12.10 13.16
CA SER A 156 -10.44 12.08 14.45
C SER A 156 -9.97 10.66 14.81
N PRO A 157 -8.81 10.52 15.47
CA PRO A 157 -8.31 9.21 15.90
C PRO A 157 -9.31 8.44 16.77
N GLN A 158 -10.05 9.12 17.64
CA GLN A 158 -11.05 8.51 18.52
C GLN A 158 -12.22 7.92 17.70
N MET A 159 -12.68 8.63 16.68
CA MET A 159 -13.72 8.15 15.79
C MET A 159 -13.24 6.93 14.98
N LEU A 160 -12.00 6.93 14.51
CA LEU A 160 -11.41 5.76 13.85
C LEU A 160 -11.33 4.55 14.79
N VAL A 161 -10.99 4.74 16.07
CA VAL A 161 -11.03 3.67 17.08
C VAL A 161 -12.44 3.10 17.22
N SER A 162 -13.45 3.96 17.32
CA SER A 162 -14.85 3.52 17.44
C SER A 162 -15.30 2.68 16.23
N ILE A 163 -14.89 3.10 15.03
CA ILE A 163 -15.19 2.38 13.77
C ILE A 163 -14.44 1.03 13.73
N ALA A 164 -13.17 0.99 14.14
CA ALA A 164 -12.40 -0.26 14.20
C ALA A 164 -13.03 -1.26 15.16
N LYS A 165 -13.43 -0.82 16.37
CA LYS A 165 -14.10 -1.67 17.38
C LYS A 165 -15.43 -2.24 16.88
N LYS A 166 -16.22 -1.48 16.13
CA LYS A 166 -17.46 -1.97 15.48
C LYS A 166 -17.21 -3.08 14.45
N ASN A 167 -15.95 -3.26 14.03
CA ASN A 167 -15.51 -4.33 13.11
C ASN A 167 -14.70 -5.43 13.84
N ASP A 168 -14.77 -5.49 15.18
CA ASP A 168 -14.01 -6.44 16.03
C ASP A 168 -12.49 -6.32 15.84
N ILE A 169 -12.00 -5.10 15.65
CA ILE A 169 -10.58 -4.81 15.50
C ILE A 169 -10.10 -4.04 16.73
N ASP A 170 -9.07 -4.57 17.41
CA ASP A 170 -8.43 -3.92 18.54
C ASP A 170 -7.70 -2.65 18.05
N ALA A 171 -8.11 -1.50 18.58
CA ALA A 171 -7.57 -0.21 18.19
C ALA A 171 -7.42 0.75 19.39
N LEU A 172 -6.39 1.61 19.30
CA LEU A 172 -6.06 2.63 20.31
C LEU A 172 -5.64 3.94 19.63
N SER A 173 -6.19 5.07 20.09
CA SER A 173 -5.77 6.39 19.61
C SER A 173 -4.47 6.85 20.30
N ILE A 174 -3.55 7.41 19.51
CA ILE A 174 -2.28 7.97 20.01
C ILE A 174 -2.08 9.36 19.39
N LYS A 175 -1.40 10.24 20.12
CA LYS A 175 -1.22 11.65 19.77
C LYS A 175 -0.52 11.85 18.41
N ASN A 176 0.52 11.07 18.10
CA ASN A 176 1.33 11.22 16.89
C ASN A 176 2.12 9.95 16.56
N LEU A 177 2.73 9.94 15.37
CA LEU A 177 3.51 8.82 14.86
C LEU A 177 4.70 8.45 15.77
N ASP A 178 5.43 9.44 16.29
CA ASP A 178 6.60 9.19 17.12
C ASP A 178 6.24 8.43 18.41
N ASN A 179 5.12 8.78 19.02
CA ASN A 179 4.63 8.11 20.23
C ASN A 179 4.16 6.67 19.91
N VAL A 180 3.58 6.45 18.72
CA VAL A 180 3.22 5.10 18.29
C VAL A 180 4.47 4.25 18.09
N LEU A 181 5.47 4.75 17.36
CA LEU A 181 6.70 4.00 17.11
C LEU A 181 7.42 3.64 18.42
N LYS A 182 7.53 4.57 19.36
CA LYS A 182 8.08 4.31 20.72
C LYS A 182 7.30 3.20 21.44
N LYS A 183 5.96 3.21 21.35
CA LYS A 183 5.11 2.22 22.02
C LYS A 183 5.17 0.83 21.40
N ILE A 184 5.30 0.74 20.07
CA ILE A 184 5.30 -0.54 19.34
C ILE A 184 6.69 -1.16 19.30
N SER A 185 7.76 -0.35 19.26
CA SER A 185 9.13 -0.85 19.05
C SER A 185 9.55 -1.76 20.19
N THR A 186 9.99 -2.97 19.84
CA THR A 186 10.51 -3.98 20.76
C THR A 186 11.59 -4.81 20.03
N LYS A 187 12.24 -5.72 20.73
CA LYS A 187 13.25 -6.62 20.13
C LYS A 187 12.65 -7.71 19.22
N GLU A 188 11.31 -7.82 19.15
CA GLU A 188 10.62 -8.84 18.35
C GLU A 188 10.54 -8.47 16.88
N LYS A 189 10.66 -9.49 16.01
CA LYS A 189 10.45 -9.32 14.57
C LYS A 189 8.99 -9.02 14.27
N LYS A 190 8.72 -7.89 13.61
CA LYS A 190 7.35 -7.48 13.22
C LYS A 190 7.35 -6.56 12.01
N VAL A 191 6.16 -6.34 11.44
CA VAL A 191 5.89 -5.33 10.43
C VAL A 191 4.97 -4.26 11.01
N ILE A 192 5.38 -3.01 10.93
CA ILE A 192 4.58 -1.83 11.27
C ILE A 192 4.11 -1.24 9.95
N CYS A 193 2.79 -1.20 9.74
CA CYS A 193 2.18 -0.73 8.50
C CYS A 193 1.42 0.58 8.75
N ILE A 194 1.86 1.67 8.12
CA ILE A 194 1.16 2.96 8.11
C ILE A 194 0.28 2.99 6.86
N PHE A 195 -1.05 3.19 7.03
CA PHE A 195 -2.00 3.06 5.94
C PHE A 195 -3.25 3.94 6.12
N GLY A 196 -4.05 4.06 5.05
CA GLY A 196 -5.35 4.73 5.06
C GLY A 196 -5.35 6.13 4.44
N SER A 197 -4.19 6.73 4.15
CA SER A 197 -4.10 8.05 3.54
C SER A 197 -2.79 8.28 2.79
N LEU A 198 -2.88 8.84 1.58
CA LEU A 198 -1.71 9.33 0.84
C LEU A 198 -1.06 10.54 1.53
N TYR A 199 -1.86 11.43 2.11
CA TYR A 199 -1.34 12.56 2.90
C TYR A 199 -0.48 12.07 4.06
N GLN A 200 -0.93 11.03 4.76
CA GLN A 200 -0.13 10.43 5.84
C GLN A 200 1.16 9.80 5.31
N CYS A 201 1.12 9.14 4.14
CA CYS A 201 2.34 8.62 3.50
C CYS A 201 3.31 9.76 3.15
N GLY A 202 2.83 10.87 2.59
CA GLY A 202 3.64 12.07 2.33
C GLY A 202 4.27 12.62 3.61
N ASN A 203 3.49 12.76 4.69
CA ASN A 203 4.01 13.19 5.99
C ASN A 203 5.10 12.25 6.53
N VAL A 204 4.98 10.94 6.31
CA VAL A 204 6.00 9.95 6.70
C VAL A 204 7.27 10.13 5.89
N LEU A 205 7.16 10.27 4.57
CA LEU A 205 8.30 10.45 3.67
C LEU A 205 9.04 11.77 3.94
N ASN A 206 8.31 12.86 4.20
CA ASN A 206 8.90 14.16 4.51
C ASN A 206 9.59 14.19 5.89
N LYS A 207 9.18 13.34 6.84
CA LYS A 207 9.79 13.25 8.17
C LYS A 207 10.97 12.28 8.25
N ASN A 208 11.11 11.45 7.26
CA ASN A 208 12.11 10.37 7.24
C ASN A 208 13.41 10.83 6.59
#